data_37450ae20742724c7cda6cc08f26c101
#
_entry.id   37450ae20742724c7cda6cc08f26c101
#
_cell.length_a   1.000
_cell.length_b   1.000
_cell.length_c   1.000
_cell.angle_alpha   90.00
_cell.angle_beta   90.00
_cell.angle_gamma   90.00
#
_symmetry.space_group_name_H-M   'P 1'
#
loop_
_entity.id
_entity.type
_entity.pdbx_description
1 polymer ?
#
loop_
_entity_poly.entity_id
_entity_poly.type
_entity_poly.pdbx_seq_one_letter_code
_entity_poly.pdbx_strand_id
1 'polypeptide(L)'
;DFSRSTVQEYFTQAVATFVKMQDALTEEKLKKLSELGHFLKGSSAALGVARVQESCELIQHYGHLRDEERPVDLSRAQALAYIAATLARVCVEYADAERWLRDWYAD
;
A
#
# COMPACT_ATOMS: atom_id res chain seq x y z
N ASP A 1 9.52 7.93 -18.81
CA ASP A 1 8.75 9.12 -18.42
C ASP A 1 7.27 8.84 -18.47
N PHE A 2 6.56 9.35 -17.49
CA PHE A 2 5.12 9.19 -17.41
C PHE A 2 4.44 10.52 -17.70
N SER A 3 3.32 10.46 -18.37
CA SER A 3 2.52 11.66 -18.60
C SER A 3 1.97 12.17 -17.28
N ARG A 4 1.65 13.46 -17.25
CA ARG A 4 1.02 14.08 -16.09
C ARG A 4 -0.31 13.40 -15.75
N SER A 5 -1.07 12.99 -16.76
CA SER A 5 -2.33 12.29 -16.54
C SER A 5 -2.13 10.92 -15.90
N THR A 6 -1.06 10.20 -16.26
CA THR A 6 -0.73 8.90 -15.65
C THR A 6 -0.41 9.08 -14.17
N VAL A 7 0.38 10.09 -13.81
CA VAL A 7 0.71 10.38 -12.42
C VAL A 7 -0.53 10.79 -11.63
N GLN A 8 -1.37 11.63 -12.22
CA GLN A 8 -2.61 12.07 -11.57
C GLN A 8 -3.56 10.88 -11.33
N GLU A 9 -3.63 9.96 -12.27
CA GLU A 9 -4.43 8.74 -12.12
C GLU A 9 -3.90 7.87 -10.98
N TYR A 10 -2.56 7.76 -10.86
CA TYR A 10 -1.96 7.05 -9.73
C TYR A 10 -2.40 7.65 -8.39
N PHE A 11 -2.37 8.98 -8.26
CA PHE A 11 -2.81 9.64 -7.03
C PHE A 11 -4.26 9.29 -6.70
N THR A 12 -5.14 9.36 -7.69
CA THR A 12 -6.55 9.02 -7.51
C THR A 12 -6.73 7.58 -7.06
N GLN A 13 -6.04 6.65 -7.71
CA GLN A 13 -6.10 5.23 -7.38
C GLN A 13 -5.54 4.94 -6.00
N ALA A 14 -4.42 5.57 -5.65
CA ALA A 14 -3.77 5.33 -4.37
C ALA A 14 -4.66 5.76 -3.21
N VAL A 15 -5.23 6.97 -3.28
CA VAL A 15 -6.11 7.47 -2.22
C VAL A 15 -7.34 6.57 -2.08
N ALA A 16 -7.97 6.19 -3.18
CA ALA A 16 -9.12 5.30 -3.16
C ALA A 16 -8.76 3.94 -2.56
N THR A 17 -7.56 3.42 -2.86
CA THR A 17 -7.11 2.13 -2.34
C THR A 17 -6.87 2.21 -0.82
N PHE A 18 -6.29 3.30 -0.33
CA PHE A 18 -6.10 3.46 1.12
C PHE A 18 -7.42 3.51 1.87
N VAL A 19 -8.44 4.16 1.32
CA VAL A 19 -9.78 4.16 1.91
C VAL A 19 -10.34 2.74 1.98
N LYS A 20 -10.21 1.98 0.89
CA LYS A 20 -10.67 0.58 0.86
C LYS A 20 -9.89 -0.29 1.86
N MET A 21 -8.59 -0.05 2.00
CA MET A 21 -7.77 -0.78 2.98
C MET A 21 -8.24 -0.48 4.41
N GLN A 22 -8.54 0.78 4.70
CA GLN A 22 -9.01 1.16 6.02
C GLN A 22 -10.34 0.47 6.34
N ASP A 23 -11.26 0.44 5.38
CA ASP A 23 -12.54 -0.24 5.53
C ASP A 23 -12.35 -1.75 5.71
N ALA A 24 -11.49 -2.36 4.91
CA ALA A 24 -11.20 -3.79 5.00
C ALA A 24 -10.52 -4.14 6.34
N LEU A 25 -9.68 -3.25 6.86
CA LEU A 25 -9.05 -3.44 8.16
C LEU A 25 -10.09 -3.39 9.28
N THR A 26 -10.99 -2.43 9.24
CA THR A 26 -12.08 -2.30 10.21
C THR A 26 -12.96 -3.54 10.21
N GLU A 27 -13.22 -4.10 9.03
CA GLU A 27 -14.04 -5.31 8.87
C GLU A 27 -13.23 -6.59 9.02
N GLU A 28 -11.93 -6.49 9.26
CA GLU A 28 -11.01 -7.62 9.44
C GLU A 28 -10.99 -8.57 8.24
N LYS A 29 -11.05 -8.01 7.03
CA LYS A 29 -11.05 -8.80 5.79
C LYS A 29 -9.63 -8.96 5.25
N LEU A 30 -8.93 -9.97 5.76
CA LEU A 30 -7.52 -10.22 5.43
C LEU A 30 -7.29 -10.46 3.94
N LYS A 31 -8.12 -11.27 3.31
CA LYS A 31 -7.97 -11.55 1.88
C LYS A 31 -8.11 -10.29 1.05
N LYS A 32 -9.07 -9.44 1.39
CA LYS A 32 -9.29 -8.16 0.71
C LYS A 32 -8.07 -7.24 0.88
N LEU A 33 -7.51 -7.18 2.08
CA LEU A 33 -6.30 -6.41 2.36
C LEU A 33 -5.13 -6.89 1.51
N SER A 34 -4.97 -8.21 1.38
CA SER A 34 -3.92 -8.78 0.53
C SER A 34 -4.10 -8.37 -0.93
N GLU A 35 -5.33 -8.43 -1.44
CA GLU A 35 -5.63 -8.04 -2.83
C GLU A 35 -5.36 -6.56 -3.07
N LEU A 36 -5.75 -5.70 -2.14
CA LEU A 36 -5.52 -4.26 -2.25
C LEU A 36 -4.03 -3.93 -2.19
N GLY A 37 -3.28 -4.62 -1.31
CA GLY A 37 -1.83 -4.47 -1.24
C GLY A 37 -1.16 -4.85 -2.54
N HIS A 38 -1.56 -5.96 -3.13
CA HIS A 38 -1.04 -6.42 -4.40
C HIS A 38 -1.30 -5.41 -5.52
N PHE A 39 -2.52 -4.88 -5.57
CA PHE A 39 -2.91 -3.88 -6.59
C PHE A 39 -2.04 -2.63 -6.51
N LEU A 40 -1.95 -2.04 -5.33
CA LEU A 40 -1.21 -0.78 -5.18
C LEU A 40 0.30 -0.99 -5.26
N LYS A 41 0.79 -2.17 -4.88
CA LYS A 41 2.19 -2.53 -5.10
C LYS A 41 2.56 -2.42 -6.58
N GLY A 42 1.72 -2.98 -7.46
CA GLY A 42 1.97 -2.94 -8.90
C GLY A 42 1.96 -1.54 -9.46
N SER A 43 0.98 -0.72 -9.08
CA SER A 43 0.89 0.67 -9.54
C SER A 43 2.09 1.49 -9.06
N SER A 44 2.52 1.28 -7.82
CA SER A 44 3.65 2.00 -7.23
C SER A 44 4.97 1.59 -7.89
N ALA A 45 5.12 0.30 -8.19
CA ALA A 45 6.31 -0.19 -8.90
C ALA A 45 6.44 0.45 -10.27
N ALA A 46 5.33 0.58 -10.99
CA ALA A 46 5.32 1.19 -12.32
C ALA A 46 5.83 2.63 -12.30
N LEU A 47 5.58 3.37 -11.23
CA LEU A 47 6.00 4.76 -11.08
C LEU A 47 7.32 4.91 -10.30
N GLY A 48 7.92 3.81 -9.87
CA GLY A 48 9.18 3.85 -9.13
C GLY A 48 9.04 4.35 -7.69
N VAL A 49 7.86 4.24 -7.10
CA VAL A 49 7.61 4.68 -5.72
C VAL A 49 7.94 3.51 -4.77
N ALA A 50 9.24 3.35 -4.50
CA ALA A 50 9.77 2.15 -3.86
C ALA A 50 9.24 1.91 -2.44
N ARG A 51 9.14 2.94 -1.61
CA ARG A 51 8.68 2.76 -0.23
C ARG A 51 7.22 2.31 -0.15
N VAL A 52 6.37 2.92 -0.97
CA VAL A 52 4.97 2.54 -1.04
C VAL A 52 4.85 1.12 -1.56
N GLN A 53 5.63 0.78 -2.59
CA GLN A 53 5.66 -0.58 -3.14
C GLN A 53 6.00 -1.62 -2.07
N GLU A 54 7.06 -1.37 -1.29
CA GLU A 54 7.53 -2.28 -0.25
C GLU A 54 6.49 -2.45 0.86
N SER A 55 5.90 -1.35 1.32
CA SER A 55 4.88 -1.41 2.36
C SER A 55 3.61 -2.14 1.89
N CYS A 56 3.22 -1.94 0.63
CA CYS A 56 2.08 -2.65 0.05
C CYS A 56 2.36 -4.15 -0.08
N GLU A 57 3.60 -4.52 -0.39
CA GLU A 57 4.00 -5.93 -0.41
C GLU A 57 3.88 -6.56 0.97
N LEU A 58 4.27 -5.84 2.03
CA LEU A 58 4.09 -6.32 3.40
C LEU A 58 2.61 -6.54 3.71
N ILE A 59 1.75 -5.59 3.34
CA ILE A 59 0.30 -5.74 3.56
C ILE A 59 -0.22 -6.97 2.82
N GLN A 60 0.24 -7.21 1.60
CA GLN A 60 -0.13 -8.38 0.82
C GLN A 60 0.23 -9.66 1.57
N HIS A 61 1.46 -9.76 2.09
CA HIS A 61 1.94 -10.96 2.79
C HIS A 61 1.23 -11.14 4.12
N TYR A 62 1.06 -10.09 4.90
CA TYR A 62 0.34 -10.16 6.18
C TYR A 62 -1.10 -10.60 5.97
N GLY A 63 -1.74 -10.17 4.87
CA GLY A 63 -3.10 -10.60 4.54
C GLY A 63 -3.19 -12.09 4.24
N HIS A 64 -2.06 -12.74 3.91
CA HIS A 64 -1.93 -14.18 3.77
C HIS A 64 -1.38 -14.84 5.02
N LEU A 65 -1.32 -14.13 6.15
CA LEU A 65 -0.80 -14.60 7.44
C LEU A 65 0.68 -14.94 7.37
N ARG A 66 1.44 -14.25 6.51
CA ARG A 66 2.86 -14.49 6.33
C ARG A 66 3.70 -13.30 6.74
N ASP A 67 4.84 -13.60 7.35
CA ASP A 67 5.87 -12.63 7.68
C ASP A 67 7.18 -13.26 7.20
N GLU A 68 7.85 -12.64 6.23
CA GLU A 68 9.08 -13.16 5.64
C GLU A 68 10.22 -13.30 6.65
N GLU A 69 10.16 -12.56 7.75
CA GLU A 69 11.18 -12.61 8.79
C GLU A 69 10.95 -13.74 9.79
N ARG A 70 9.82 -14.44 9.68
CA ARG A 70 9.44 -15.48 10.64
C ARG A 70 9.18 -16.81 9.92
N PRO A 71 9.61 -17.93 10.53
CA PRO A 71 9.43 -19.25 9.91
C PRO A 71 8.04 -19.84 10.08
N VAL A 72 7.16 -19.18 10.84
CA VAL A 72 5.79 -19.67 11.13
C VAL A 72 4.77 -18.63 10.70
N ASP A 73 3.56 -19.10 10.39
CA ASP A 73 2.47 -18.22 10.00
C ASP A 73 2.04 -17.34 11.17
N LEU A 74 1.55 -16.15 10.83
CA LEU A 74 0.99 -15.23 11.81
C LEU A 74 -0.41 -15.68 12.22
N SER A 75 -0.79 -15.36 13.45
CA SER A 75 -2.20 -15.44 13.84
C SER A 75 -2.96 -14.32 13.15
N ARG A 76 -4.27 -14.48 13.07
CA ARG A 76 -5.14 -13.43 12.52
C ARG A 76 -4.95 -12.11 13.25
N ALA A 77 -4.89 -12.12 14.57
CA ALA A 77 -4.72 -10.92 15.38
C ALA A 77 -3.38 -10.24 15.12
N GLN A 78 -2.30 -11.03 15.00
CA GLN A 78 -0.97 -10.50 14.66
C GLN A 78 -0.97 -9.85 13.28
N ALA A 79 -1.56 -10.53 12.29
CA ALA A 79 -1.62 -10.02 10.93
C ALA A 79 -2.37 -8.68 10.87
N LEU A 80 -3.52 -8.58 11.54
CA LEU A 80 -4.29 -7.34 11.58
C LEU A 80 -3.53 -6.21 12.25
N ALA A 81 -2.82 -6.49 13.34
CA ALA A 81 -2.01 -5.49 14.03
C ALA A 81 -0.86 -5.00 13.15
N TYR A 82 -0.18 -5.91 12.46
CA TYR A 82 0.92 -5.54 11.56
C TYR A 82 0.41 -4.74 10.36
N ILE A 83 -0.75 -5.12 9.81
CA ILE A 83 -1.35 -4.37 8.71
C ILE A 83 -1.73 -2.96 9.16
N ALA A 84 -2.31 -2.82 10.35
CA ALA A 84 -2.68 -1.50 10.88
C ALA A 84 -1.47 -0.58 10.99
N ALA A 85 -0.36 -1.09 11.53
CA ALA A 85 0.88 -0.31 11.65
C ALA A 85 1.47 0.04 10.28
N THR A 86 1.47 -0.93 9.36
CA THR A 86 2.02 -0.74 8.02
C THR A 86 1.16 0.24 7.22
N LEU A 87 -0.16 0.17 7.36
CA LEU A 87 -1.07 1.09 6.68
C LEU A 87 -0.85 2.54 7.15
N ALA A 88 -0.67 2.75 8.45
CA ALA A 88 -0.35 4.07 8.98
C ALA A 88 0.96 4.59 8.38
N ARG A 89 1.98 3.73 8.30
CA ARG A 89 3.29 4.09 7.73
C ARG A 89 3.20 4.38 6.23
N VAL A 90 2.51 3.55 5.47
CA VAL A 90 2.44 3.73 4.02
C VAL A 90 1.69 5.00 3.63
N CYS A 91 0.73 5.43 4.42
CA CYS A 91 0.03 6.69 4.17
C CYS A 91 0.99 7.88 4.26
N VAL A 92 1.93 7.86 5.21
CA VAL A 92 2.96 8.89 5.34
C VAL A 92 3.95 8.80 4.16
N GLU A 93 4.39 7.59 3.83
CA GLU A 93 5.31 7.37 2.69
C GLU A 93 4.68 7.84 1.39
N TYR A 94 3.39 7.56 1.21
CA TYR A 94 2.66 8.01 0.03
C TYR A 94 2.56 9.54 -0.03
N ALA A 95 2.26 10.19 1.09
CA ALA A 95 2.16 11.65 1.13
C ALA A 95 3.48 12.31 0.72
N ASP A 96 4.60 11.76 1.18
CA ASP A 96 5.92 12.24 0.78
C ASP A 96 6.17 12.02 -0.72
N ALA A 97 5.81 10.85 -1.23
CA ALA A 97 5.97 10.51 -2.64
C ALA A 97 5.07 11.40 -3.52
N GLU A 98 3.83 11.65 -3.09
CA GLU A 98 2.92 12.51 -3.84
C GLU A 98 3.48 13.91 -3.96
N ARG A 99 4.01 14.46 -2.87
CA ARG A 99 4.62 15.80 -2.86
C ARG A 99 5.80 15.87 -3.82
N TRP A 100 6.67 14.87 -3.78
CA TRP A 100 7.82 14.78 -4.67
C TRP A 100 7.40 14.67 -6.14
N LEU A 101 6.41 13.84 -6.43
CA LEU A 101 5.93 13.66 -7.80
C LEU A 101 5.23 14.92 -8.33
N ARG A 102 4.48 15.62 -7.49
CA ARG A 102 3.83 16.87 -7.89
C ARG A 102 4.86 17.94 -8.22
N ASP A 103 5.92 18.03 -7.42
CA ASP A 103 7.00 18.98 -7.70
C ASP A 103 7.72 18.63 -8.99
N TRP A 104 8.00 17.34 -9.23
CA TRP A 104 8.68 16.87 -10.42
C TRP A 104 7.88 17.18 -11.70
N TYR A 105 6.55 17.04 -11.63
CA TYR A 105 5.67 17.25 -12.77
C TYR A 105 4.98 18.63 -12.76
N ALA A 106 5.39 19.53 -11.88
CA ALA A 106 4.87 20.89 -11.85
C ALA A 106 5.37 21.67 -13.07
N ASP A 107 4.58 22.59 -13.54
CA ASP A 107 4.95 23.49 -14.62
C ASP A 107 5.88 24.59 -14.13
#